data_5c92685c61ce3f58997db874ed13547c
#
_entry.id   5c92685c61ce3f58997db874ed13547c
#
_cell.length_a   1.000
_cell.length_b   1.000
_cell.length_c   1.000
_cell.angle_alpha   90.00
_cell.angle_beta   90.00
_cell.angle_gamma   90.00
#
_symmetry.space_group_name_H-M   'P 1'
#
loop_
_entity.id
_entity.type
_entity.pdbx_description
1 polymer ?
#
loop_
_entity_poly.entity_id
_entity_poly.type
_entity_poly.pdbx_seq_one_letter_code
_entity_poly.pdbx_strand_id
1 'polypeptide(L)'
;AYPIVCGNTVVFRASEASPKTHMLVAEALVEAGLPAGVLNVVTNDPKDAADVVDALISHKAVRRINFTGSTRVGRIIAQKAAVHLKRCLLELGGKSPLVVLDDADIDGAVNSAVFGSFLYQGQICMSTERIIVDEKIADEFVHKFAERAKALPAGDPTQTPSCVIGPMVSRDSGPRLNALIDDALSKGAKLACGGHANGAVMPATIVDHVKMGMKIYDEETFGPITTVVRVNGDKEAVAIANDTAYGLSSAVFGRDVSRALQVALQIETGACHVNGSTVSNEAQAPYGGTKDSGYGRFDGRAVIDEFTELKWITLEPASQQYPV
;
A
#
# COMPACT_ATOMS: atom_id res chain seq x y z
N ALA A 1 8.24 -14.76 -6.86
CA ALA A 1 9.50 -15.49 -6.65
C ALA A 1 9.46 -16.36 -5.38
N TYR A 2 9.06 -15.83 -4.21
CA TYR A 2 9.14 -16.51 -2.91
C TYR A 2 8.44 -17.88 -2.83
N PRO A 3 7.19 -18.07 -3.33
CA PRO A 3 6.58 -19.41 -3.32
C PRO A 3 7.45 -20.44 -4.04
N ILE A 4 8.05 -20.06 -5.17
CA ILE A 4 8.90 -20.93 -5.98
C ILE A 4 10.18 -21.31 -5.24
N VAL A 5 10.85 -20.33 -4.62
CA VAL A 5 12.06 -20.57 -3.81
C VAL A 5 11.78 -21.49 -2.62
N CYS A 6 10.57 -21.42 -2.05
CA CYS A 6 10.09 -22.32 -0.99
C CYS A 6 9.65 -23.71 -1.53
N GLY A 7 9.85 -24.02 -2.81
CA GLY A 7 9.54 -25.34 -3.39
C GLY A 7 8.09 -25.52 -3.84
N ASN A 8 7.32 -24.45 -3.97
CA ASN A 8 5.94 -24.52 -4.45
C ASN A 8 5.85 -24.31 -5.96
N THR A 9 4.81 -24.87 -6.56
CA THR A 9 4.35 -24.47 -7.90
C THR A 9 3.32 -23.34 -7.78
N VAL A 10 3.21 -22.52 -8.81
CA VAL A 10 2.39 -21.31 -8.82
C VAL A 10 1.45 -21.31 -10.01
N VAL A 11 0.17 -21.04 -9.77
CA VAL A 11 -0.76 -20.54 -10.79
C VAL A 11 -0.84 -19.02 -10.61
N PHE A 12 -0.39 -18.30 -11.61
CA PHE A 12 -0.31 -16.84 -11.59
C PHE A 12 -1.41 -16.26 -12.49
N ARG A 13 -2.44 -15.70 -11.87
CA ARG A 13 -3.46 -14.97 -12.59
C ARG A 13 -2.97 -13.56 -12.89
N ALA A 14 -2.74 -13.29 -14.16
CA ALA A 14 -2.33 -11.96 -14.60
C ALA A 14 -3.48 -10.95 -14.48
N SER A 15 -3.15 -9.69 -14.15
CA SER A 15 -4.13 -8.61 -14.11
C SER A 15 -4.68 -8.32 -15.50
N GLU A 16 -5.97 -8.12 -15.61
CA GLU A 16 -6.66 -7.79 -16.85
C GLU A 16 -6.25 -6.41 -17.38
N ALA A 17 -5.81 -5.51 -16.49
CA ALA A 17 -5.37 -4.17 -16.87
C ALA A 17 -3.97 -4.15 -17.50
N SER A 18 -3.11 -5.16 -17.20
CA SER A 18 -1.72 -5.19 -17.65
C SER A 18 -1.21 -6.63 -17.89
N PRO A 19 -1.93 -7.45 -18.66
CA PRO A 19 -1.59 -8.87 -18.78
C PRO A 19 -0.22 -9.09 -19.40
N LYS A 20 0.17 -8.26 -20.39
CA LYS A 20 1.47 -8.38 -21.05
C LYS A 20 2.64 -8.15 -20.10
N THR A 21 2.56 -7.18 -19.21
CA THR A 21 3.61 -6.92 -18.20
C THR A 21 3.80 -8.13 -17.29
N HIS A 22 2.71 -8.73 -16.83
CA HIS A 22 2.76 -9.93 -15.99
C HIS A 22 3.32 -11.14 -16.73
N MET A 23 2.97 -11.30 -18.01
CA MET A 23 3.53 -12.36 -18.84
C MET A 23 5.04 -12.20 -19.04
N LEU A 24 5.52 -10.98 -19.32
CA LEU A 24 6.96 -10.71 -19.47
C LEU A 24 7.76 -11.09 -18.21
N VAL A 25 7.21 -10.86 -17.01
CA VAL A 25 7.85 -11.31 -15.76
C VAL A 25 7.92 -12.84 -15.68
N ALA A 26 6.87 -13.52 -16.10
CA ALA A 26 6.85 -14.99 -16.14
C ALA A 26 7.82 -15.54 -17.19
N GLU A 27 7.85 -14.94 -18.38
CA GLU A 27 8.77 -15.30 -19.47
C GLU A 27 10.23 -15.17 -19.02
N ALA A 28 10.59 -14.07 -18.34
CA ALA A 28 11.94 -13.87 -17.79
C ALA A 28 12.35 -14.99 -16.82
N LEU A 29 11.42 -15.51 -16.00
CA LEU A 29 11.70 -16.63 -15.11
C LEU A 29 11.89 -17.94 -15.88
N VAL A 30 11.12 -18.17 -16.94
CA VAL A 30 11.26 -19.35 -17.81
C VAL A 30 12.58 -19.29 -18.57
N GLU A 31 12.95 -18.14 -19.13
CA GLU A 31 14.24 -17.90 -19.80
C GLU A 31 15.43 -18.11 -18.86
N ALA A 32 15.27 -17.77 -17.58
CA ALA A 32 16.26 -18.02 -16.53
C ALA A 32 16.38 -19.52 -16.15
N GLY A 33 15.63 -20.41 -16.78
CA GLY A 33 15.70 -21.87 -16.58
C GLY A 33 14.72 -22.44 -15.58
N LEU A 34 13.62 -21.73 -15.27
CA LEU A 34 12.58 -22.28 -14.41
C LEU A 34 11.94 -23.50 -15.08
N PRO A 35 11.88 -24.69 -14.41
CA PRO A 35 11.33 -25.89 -15.00
C PRO A 35 9.86 -25.74 -15.41
N ALA A 36 9.47 -26.42 -16.48
CA ALA A 36 8.08 -26.44 -16.97
C ALA A 36 7.10 -26.89 -15.87
N GLY A 37 5.95 -26.23 -15.78
CA GLY A 37 4.91 -26.54 -14.79
C GLY A 37 5.12 -25.93 -13.41
N VAL A 38 6.27 -25.29 -13.11
CA VAL A 38 6.50 -24.62 -11.84
C VAL A 38 5.73 -23.30 -11.77
N LEU A 39 5.71 -22.54 -12.86
CA LEU A 39 4.92 -21.31 -13.01
C LEU A 39 3.95 -21.45 -14.17
N ASN A 40 2.67 -21.26 -13.90
CA ASN A 40 1.59 -21.39 -14.88
C ASN A 40 0.80 -20.07 -14.90
N VAL A 41 0.83 -19.33 -16.00
CA VAL A 41 0.14 -18.04 -16.13
C VAL A 41 -1.23 -18.27 -16.74
N VAL A 42 -2.25 -17.66 -16.15
CA VAL A 42 -3.61 -17.62 -16.68
C VAL A 42 -4.07 -16.18 -16.86
N THR A 43 -4.77 -15.92 -17.93
CA THR A 43 -5.42 -14.63 -18.23
C THR A 43 -6.91 -14.85 -18.36
N ASN A 44 -7.70 -13.82 -18.15
CA ASN A 44 -9.17 -13.86 -18.29
C ASN A 44 -9.71 -12.51 -18.72
N ASP A 45 -10.92 -12.53 -19.25
CA ASP A 45 -11.72 -11.30 -19.42
C ASP A 45 -12.12 -10.77 -18.03
N PRO A 46 -12.19 -9.43 -17.80
CA PRO A 46 -12.65 -8.86 -16.52
C PRO A 46 -13.98 -9.43 -16.02
N LYS A 47 -14.91 -9.75 -16.90
CA LYS A 47 -16.22 -10.33 -16.54
C LYS A 47 -16.12 -11.73 -15.93
N ASP A 48 -15.09 -12.50 -16.28
CA ASP A 48 -14.90 -13.89 -15.84
C ASP A 48 -13.99 -13.97 -14.60
N ALA A 49 -13.52 -12.83 -14.08
CA ALA A 49 -12.56 -12.77 -12.98
C ALA A 49 -13.03 -13.50 -11.72
N ALA A 50 -14.31 -13.37 -11.39
CA ALA A 50 -14.88 -14.00 -10.19
C ALA A 50 -14.88 -15.53 -10.32
N ASP A 51 -15.28 -16.05 -11.47
CA ASP A 51 -15.38 -17.51 -11.73
C ASP A 51 -13.99 -18.15 -11.77
N VAL A 52 -13.01 -17.50 -12.41
CA VAL A 52 -11.62 -17.96 -12.44
C VAL A 52 -11.01 -18.00 -11.03
N VAL A 53 -11.23 -16.95 -10.23
CA VAL A 53 -10.74 -16.90 -8.85
C VAL A 53 -11.42 -17.96 -7.99
N ASP A 54 -12.73 -18.19 -8.15
CA ASP A 54 -13.47 -19.22 -7.43
C ASP A 54 -12.98 -20.63 -7.79
N ALA A 55 -12.73 -20.90 -9.07
CA ALA A 55 -12.16 -22.16 -9.51
C ALA A 55 -10.77 -22.41 -8.90
N LEU A 56 -9.92 -21.39 -8.82
CA LEU A 56 -8.60 -21.49 -8.17
C LEU A 56 -8.73 -21.70 -6.66
N ILE A 57 -9.59 -20.94 -5.99
CA ILE A 57 -9.77 -21.05 -4.54
C ILE A 57 -10.34 -22.40 -4.15
N SER A 58 -11.30 -22.94 -4.90
CA SER A 58 -11.94 -24.23 -4.62
C SER A 58 -11.09 -25.45 -4.98
N HIS A 59 -10.14 -25.32 -5.90
CA HIS A 59 -9.38 -26.46 -6.40
C HIS A 59 -8.48 -27.08 -5.31
N LYS A 60 -8.58 -28.39 -5.10
CA LYS A 60 -7.88 -29.12 -4.01
C LYS A 60 -6.35 -29.00 -4.03
N ALA A 61 -5.73 -28.81 -5.19
CA ALA A 61 -4.27 -28.65 -5.32
C ALA A 61 -3.79 -27.25 -4.93
N VAL A 62 -4.65 -26.24 -4.93
CA VAL A 62 -4.31 -24.90 -4.45
C VAL A 62 -4.38 -24.90 -2.93
N ARG A 63 -3.26 -24.71 -2.25
CA ARG A 63 -3.14 -24.78 -0.80
C ARG A 63 -3.02 -23.42 -0.14
N ARG A 64 -2.53 -22.42 -0.86
CA ARG A 64 -2.28 -21.07 -0.40
C ARG A 64 -2.73 -20.07 -1.45
N ILE A 65 -3.33 -18.97 -1.00
CA ILE A 65 -3.72 -17.85 -1.85
C ILE A 65 -2.85 -16.65 -1.48
N ASN A 66 -2.32 -15.99 -2.49
CA ASN A 66 -1.64 -14.72 -2.36
C ASN A 66 -2.39 -13.69 -3.22
N PHE A 67 -2.80 -12.57 -2.62
CA PHE A 67 -3.57 -11.55 -3.31
C PHE A 67 -3.10 -10.15 -2.92
N THR A 68 -2.85 -9.33 -3.93
CA THR A 68 -2.63 -7.88 -3.79
C THR A 68 -3.74 -7.15 -4.54
N GLY A 69 -4.40 -6.21 -3.88
CA GLY A 69 -5.48 -5.42 -4.47
C GLY A 69 -6.33 -4.68 -3.44
N SER A 70 -7.57 -4.33 -3.80
CA SER A 70 -8.43 -3.57 -2.90
C SER A 70 -8.88 -4.39 -1.69
N THR A 71 -9.04 -3.73 -0.54
CA THR A 71 -9.55 -4.33 0.70
C THR A 71 -10.90 -5.03 0.50
N ARG A 72 -11.79 -4.43 -0.31
CA ARG A 72 -13.08 -5.03 -0.64
C ARG A 72 -12.94 -6.40 -1.29
N VAL A 73 -12.05 -6.54 -2.26
CA VAL A 73 -11.81 -7.82 -2.94
C VAL A 73 -11.06 -8.79 -2.04
N GLY A 74 -10.09 -8.31 -1.26
CA GLY A 74 -9.36 -9.13 -0.29
C GLY A 74 -10.28 -9.79 0.73
N ARG A 75 -11.28 -9.07 1.24
CA ARG A 75 -12.31 -9.65 2.15
C ARG A 75 -13.12 -10.77 1.48
N ILE A 76 -13.53 -10.59 0.23
CA ILE A 76 -14.25 -11.64 -0.53
C ILE A 76 -13.37 -12.88 -0.69
N ILE A 77 -12.11 -12.71 -1.07
CA ILE A 77 -11.16 -13.81 -1.22
C ILE A 77 -10.95 -14.54 0.11
N ALA A 78 -10.74 -13.81 1.21
CA ALA A 78 -10.57 -14.41 2.53
C ALA A 78 -11.78 -15.23 2.96
N GLN A 79 -13.01 -14.71 2.77
CA GLN A 79 -14.24 -15.44 3.06
C GLN A 79 -14.36 -16.74 2.24
N LYS A 80 -14.08 -16.68 0.95
CA LYS A 80 -14.11 -17.86 0.07
C LYS A 80 -13.02 -18.88 0.45
N ALA A 81 -11.81 -18.42 0.74
CA ALA A 81 -10.71 -19.27 1.17
C ALA A 81 -11.00 -19.99 2.50
N ALA A 82 -11.67 -19.33 3.43
CA ALA A 82 -12.05 -19.90 4.73
C ALA A 82 -12.96 -21.13 4.59
N VAL A 83 -13.86 -21.16 3.60
CA VAL A 83 -14.72 -22.32 3.31
C VAL A 83 -13.88 -23.57 3.01
N HIS A 84 -12.69 -23.41 2.45
CA HIS A 84 -11.77 -24.48 2.07
C HIS A 84 -10.58 -24.63 3.04
N LEU A 85 -10.58 -23.92 4.18
CA LEU A 85 -9.50 -23.87 5.17
C LEU A 85 -8.14 -23.51 4.56
N LYS A 86 -8.14 -22.63 3.56
CA LYS A 86 -6.92 -22.17 2.88
C LYS A 86 -6.41 -20.90 3.49
N ARG A 87 -5.10 -20.85 3.75
CA ARG A 87 -4.44 -19.65 4.24
C ARG A 87 -4.31 -18.65 3.09
N CYS A 88 -4.49 -17.36 3.44
CA CYS A 88 -4.27 -16.25 2.52
C CYS A 88 -3.11 -15.40 3.03
N LEU A 89 -2.35 -14.83 2.09
CA LEU A 89 -1.51 -13.66 2.30
C LEU A 89 -2.17 -12.52 1.54
N LEU A 90 -2.55 -11.46 2.24
CA LEU A 90 -3.33 -10.36 1.68
C LEU A 90 -2.56 -9.05 1.84
N GLU A 91 -2.24 -8.42 0.72
CA GLU A 91 -1.66 -7.09 0.61
C GLU A 91 -2.68 -6.15 -0.01
N LEU A 92 -3.25 -5.29 0.82
CA LEU A 92 -4.44 -4.52 0.46
C LEU A 92 -4.16 -3.01 0.46
N GLY A 93 -5.21 -2.20 0.57
CA GLY A 93 -5.11 -0.75 0.54
C GLY A 93 -4.38 -0.15 1.73
N GLY A 94 -4.11 1.14 1.64
CA GLY A 94 -3.46 1.92 2.68
C GLY A 94 -4.03 3.33 2.79
N LYS A 95 -3.76 3.98 3.92
CA LYS A 95 -4.00 5.41 4.18
C LYS A 95 -2.80 5.96 4.95
N SER A 96 -1.61 5.71 4.41
CA SER A 96 -0.33 5.83 5.12
C SER A 96 -0.10 7.23 5.68
N PRO A 97 0.05 7.38 7.01
CA PRO A 97 0.35 8.65 7.63
C PRO A 97 1.85 8.98 7.56
N LEU A 98 2.15 10.25 7.28
CA LEU A 98 3.45 10.86 7.50
C LEU A 98 3.30 11.90 8.61
N VAL A 99 3.87 11.63 9.78
CA VAL A 99 3.85 12.52 10.94
C VAL A 99 5.06 13.46 10.88
N VAL A 100 4.83 14.75 11.03
CA VAL A 100 5.88 15.78 11.04
C VAL A 100 5.84 16.51 12.38
N LEU A 101 6.81 16.19 13.25
CA LEU A 101 6.93 16.75 14.58
C LEU A 101 7.45 18.21 14.53
N ASP A 102 7.22 18.98 15.57
CA ASP A 102 7.55 20.41 15.63
C ASP A 102 9.05 20.73 15.54
N ASP A 103 9.91 19.73 15.78
CA ASP A 103 11.37 19.86 15.65
C ASP A 103 11.93 19.31 14.32
N ALA A 104 11.07 18.83 13.41
CA ALA A 104 11.48 18.17 12.17
C ALA A 104 12.33 19.08 11.26
N ASP A 105 13.20 18.46 10.47
CA ASP A 105 13.74 19.11 9.28
C ASP A 105 12.65 19.24 8.22
N ILE A 106 12.10 20.44 8.09
CA ILE A 106 10.95 20.70 7.21
C ILE A 106 11.28 20.38 5.75
N ASP A 107 12.48 20.74 5.27
CA ASP A 107 12.87 20.51 3.89
C ASP A 107 13.01 19.01 3.59
N GLY A 108 13.57 18.23 4.53
CA GLY A 108 13.63 16.78 4.45
C GLY A 108 12.24 16.14 4.46
N ALA A 109 11.36 16.60 5.35
CA ALA A 109 9.98 16.12 5.43
C ALA A 109 9.18 16.45 4.16
N VAL A 110 9.35 17.66 3.59
CA VAL A 110 8.72 18.07 2.31
C VAL A 110 9.21 17.19 1.16
N ASN A 111 10.51 16.90 1.07
CA ASN A 111 11.03 16.02 0.03
C ASN A 111 10.42 14.63 0.10
N SER A 112 10.33 14.08 1.30
CA SER A 112 9.67 12.77 1.54
C SER A 112 8.17 12.82 1.21
N ALA A 113 7.48 13.89 1.59
CA ALA A 113 6.05 14.08 1.29
C ALA A 113 5.79 14.15 -0.21
N VAL A 114 6.59 14.89 -0.97
CA VAL A 114 6.49 14.97 -2.44
C VAL A 114 6.70 13.60 -3.06
N PHE A 115 7.76 12.91 -2.68
CA PHE A 115 8.05 11.57 -3.19
C PHE A 115 6.93 10.58 -2.83
N GLY A 116 6.58 10.49 -1.56
CA GLY A 116 5.60 9.52 -1.07
C GLY A 116 4.18 9.76 -1.59
N SER A 117 3.77 11.02 -1.81
CA SER A 117 2.42 11.33 -2.27
C SER A 117 2.25 11.25 -3.78
N PHE A 118 3.30 11.52 -4.56
CA PHE A 118 3.13 11.73 -6.01
C PHE A 118 3.91 10.75 -6.89
N LEU A 119 4.81 9.93 -6.33
CA LEU A 119 5.44 8.85 -7.07
C LEU A 119 4.36 7.94 -7.68
N TYR A 120 4.52 7.62 -8.97
CA TYR A 120 3.57 6.79 -9.71
C TYR A 120 2.11 7.27 -9.61
N GLN A 121 1.91 8.60 -9.64
CA GLN A 121 0.61 9.26 -9.50
C GLN A 121 -0.11 8.94 -8.17
N GLY A 122 0.61 8.66 -7.09
CA GLY A 122 0.02 8.25 -5.82
C GLY A 122 -0.71 6.90 -5.86
N GLN A 123 -0.47 6.08 -6.88
CA GLN A 123 -1.11 4.77 -7.05
C GLN A 123 -0.24 3.64 -6.50
N ILE A 124 0.27 3.83 -5.29
CA ILE A 124 1.04 2.85 -4.53
C ILE A 124 0.34 2.66 -3.19
N CYS A 125 0.15 1.42 -2.74
CA CYS A 125 -0.51 1.11 -1.48
C CYS A 125 0.16 1.77 -0.25
N MET A 126 1.47 2.08 -0.34
CA MET A 126 2.25 2.81 0.67
C MET A 126 2.25 4.34 0.45
N SER A 127 1.56 4.88 -0.56
CA SER A 127 1.58 6.32 -0.83
C SER A 127 1.23 7.12 0.42
N THR A 128 1.92 8.26 0.61
CA THR A 128 1.60 9.19 1.69
C THR A 128 0.26 9.84 1.41
N GLU A 129 -0.78 9.36 2.06
CA GLU A 129 -2.15 9.83 1.86
C GLU A 129 -2.62 10.81 2.92
N ARG A 130 -2.00 10.77 4.12
CA ARG A 130 -2.27 11.69 5.21
C ARG A 130 -0.97 12.24 5.78
N ILE A 131 -0.79 13.55 5.72
CA ILE A 131 0.29 14.26 6.39
C ILE A 131 -0.28 14.83 7.68
N ILE A 132 0.31 14.47 8.81
CA ILE A 132 -0.08 14.87 10.15
C ILE A 132 1.03 15.77 10.67
N VAL A 133 0.79 17.07 10.67
CA VAL A 133 1.82 18.07 10.97
C VAL A 133 1.49 18.86 12.22
N ASP A 134 2.51 19.09 13.08
CA ASP A 134 2.35 19.95 14.27
C ASP A 134 1.99 21.38 13.86
N GLU A 135 0.98 21.96 14.51
CA GLU A 135 0.41 23.27 14.19
C GLU A 135 1.48 24.39 14.19
N LYS A 136 2.54 24.26 15.01
CA LYS A 136 3.61 25.26 15.09
C LYS A 136 4.40 25.45 13.81
N ILE A 137 4.49 24.38 12.99
CA ILE A 137 5.28 24.37 11.74
C ILE A 137 4.41 24.16 10.51
N ALA A 138 3.10 23.95 10.69
CA ALA A 138 2.18 23.55 9.62
C ALA A 138 2.15 24.56 8.47
N ASP A 139 2.12 25.86 8.75
CA ASP A 139 2.04 26.87 7.69
C ASP A 139 3.31 26.89 6.83
N GLU A 140 4.50 26.79 7.43
CA GLU A 140 5.76 26.72 6.70
C GLU A 140 5.85 25.43 5.89
N PHE A 141 5.51 24.30 6.51
CA PHE A 141 5.51 23.00 5.84
C PHE A 141 4.57 22.98 4.62
N VAL A 142 3.31 23.39 4.80
CA VAL A 142 2.31 23.38 3.73
C VAL A 142 2.70 24.32 2.60
N HIS A 143 3.23 25.49 2.92
CA HIS A 143 3.71 26.43 1.90
C HIS A 143 4.82 25.82 1.04
N LYS A 144 5.89 25.30 1.65
CA LYS A 144 7.01 24.66 0.94
C LYS A 144 6.56 23.44 0.16
N PHE A 145 5.69 22.62 0.76
CA PHE A 145 5.15 21.42 0.11
C PHE A 145 4.32 21.77 -1.13
N ALA A 146 3.45 22.78 -1.03
CA ALA A 146 2.64 23.25 -2.16
C ALA A 146 3.51 23.80 -3.30
N GLU A 147 4.56 24.59 -3.00
CA GLU A 147 5.47 25.09 -4.02
C GLU A 147 6.21 23.97 -4.76
N ARG A 148 6.67 22.95 -4.03
CA ARG A 148 7.32 21.79 -4.64
C ARG A 148 6.34 20.95 -5.48
N ALA A 149 5.11 20.76 -5.00
CA ALA A 149 4.07 20.02 -5.71
C ALA A 149 3.62 20.74 -7.00
N LYS A 150 3.44 22.05 -6.98
CA LYS A 150 3.12 22.86 -8.17
C LYS A 150 4.16 22.76 -9.27
N ALA A 151 5.43 22.54 -8.92
CA ALA A 151 6.51 22.39 -9.86
C ALA A 151 6.54 21.03 -10.59
N LEU A 152 5.68 20.07 -10.20
CA LEU A 152 5.59 18.76 -10.83
C LEU A 152 4.70 18.84 -12.09
N PRO A 153 5.26 18.71 -13.31
CA PRO A 153 4.45 18.74 -14.51
C PRO A 153 3.58 17.50 -14.61
N ALA A 154 2.27 17.70 -14.80
CA ALA A 154 1.29 16.63 -15.02
C ALA A 154 0.81 16.64 -16.48
N GLY A 155 0.65 15.47 -17.08
CA GLY A 155 0.19 15.38 -18.46
C GLY A 155 0.29 13.99 -19.07
N ASP A 156 -0.01 13.91 -20.36
CA ASP A 156 0.21 12.72 -21.18
C ASP A 156 1.70 12.66 -21.60
N PRO A 157 2.46 11.64 -21.24
CA PRO A 157 3.89 11.53 -21.59
C PRO A 157 4.14 11.48 -23.10
N THR A 158 3.15 11.12 -23.91
CA THR A 158 3.27 11.13 -25.37
C THR A 158 3.22 12.55 -25.93
N GLN A 159 2.60 13.50 -25.24
CA GLN A 159 2.46 14.89 -25.61
C GLN A 159 3.38 15.81 -24.80
N THR A 160 3.68 15.43 -23.57
CA THR A 160 4.51 16.16 -22.62
C THR A 160 5.59 15.24 -22.08
N PRO A 161 6.70 15.01 -22.81
CA PRO A 161 7.73 14.04 -22.40
C PRO A 161 8.39 14.34 -21.05
N SER A 162 8.31 15.59 -20.58
CA SER A 162 8.84 16.02 -19.27
C SER A 162 7.85 15.84 -18.11
N CYS A 163 6.66 15.29 -18.35
CA CYS A 163 5.70 15.11 -17.26
C CYS A 163 6.23 14.10 -16.23
N VAL A 164 6.07 14.45 -14.96
CA VAL A 164 6.39 13.60 -13.81
C VAL A 164 5.15 12.83 -13.36
N ILE A 165 3.98 13.48 -13.44
CA ILE A 165 2.70 12.89 -13.09
C ILE A 165 1.95 12.55 -14.39
N GLY A 166 1.93 11.27 -14.72
CA GLY A 166 1.22 10.74 -15.89
C GLY A 166 -0.28 10.54 -15.65
N PRO A 167 -0.99 9.93 -16.61
CA PRO A 167 -2.38 9.53 -16.42
C PRO A 167 -2.52 8.46 -15.36
N MET A 168 -3.60 8.51 -14.56
CA MET A 168 -4.01 7.42 -13.67
C MET A 168 -4.42 6.18 -14.49
N VAL A 169 -4.38 5.02 -13.86
CA VAL A 169 -4.67 3.71 -14.48
C VAL A 169 -6.09 3.62 -15.05
N SER A 170 -7.05 4.36 -14.50
CA SER A 170 -8.44 4.41 -14.98
C SER A 170 -8.95 5.84 -15.10
N ARG A 171 -9.73 6.09 -16.16
CA ARG A 171 -10.48 7.35 -16.32
C ARG A 171 -11.55 7.55 -15.25
N ASP A 172 -12.05 6.47 -14.67
CA ASP A 172 -13.05 6.51 -13.59
C ASP A 172 -12.47 7.03 -12.26
N SER A 173 -11.15 7.02 -12.11
CA SER A 173 -10.47 7.59 -10.95
C SER A 173 -10.71 9.09 -10.83
N GLY A 174 -10.72 9.83 -11.94
CA GLY A 174 -10.90 11.28 -11.95
C GLY A 174 -12.18 11.74 -11.27
N PRO A 175 -13.39 11.33 -11.74
CA PRO A 175 -14.66 11.69 -11.10
C PRO A 175 -14.72 11.32 -9.62
N ARG A 176 -14.20 10.16 -9.23
CA ARG A 176 -14.16 9.70 -7.84
C ARG A 176 -13.32 10.65 -6.97
N LEU A 177 -12.11 11.00 -7.42
CA LEU A 177 -11.23 11.90 -6.69
C LEU A 177 -11.78 13.31 -6.60
N ASN A 178 -12.38 13.81 -7.69
CA ASN A 178 -13.03 15.11 -7.69
C ASN A 178 -14.15 15.19 -6.64
N ALA A 179 -14.96 14.14 -6.52
CA ALA A 179 -16.00 14.08 -5.50
C ALA A 179 -15.45 14.08 -4.06
N LEU A 180 -14.29 13.49 -3.81
CA LEU A 180 -13.62 13.56 -2.51
C LEU A 180 -13.11 14.97 -2.19
N ILE A 181 -12.59 15.69 -3.19
CA ILE A 181 -12.17 17.08 -3.05
C ILE A 181 -13.39 17.96 -2.73
N ASP A 182 -14.47 17.81 -3.50
CA ASP A 182 -15.68 18.61 -3.32
C ASP A 182 -16.31 18.41 -1.94
N ASP A 183 -16.37 17.15 -1.47
CA ASP A 183 -16.83 16.84 -0.11
C ASP A 183 -15.96 17.56 0.95
N ALA A 184 -14.63 17.48 0.82
CA ALA A 184 -13.71 18.09 1.77
C ALA A 184 -13.84 19.63 1.78
N LEU A 185 -13.87 20.26 0.59
CA LEU A 185 -14.00 21.71 0.46
C LEU A 185 -15.32 22.21 1.01
N SER A 186 -16.43 21.49 0.76
CA SER A 186 -17.76 21.83 1.29
C SER A 186 -17.82 21.79 2.82
N LYS A 187 -16.89 21.06 3.45
CA LYS A 187 -16.76 20.90 4.91
C LYS A 187 -15.66 21.77 5.53
N GLY A 188 -15.08 22.68 4.74
CA GLY A 188 -14.13 23.69 5.24
C GLY A 188 -12.65 23.35 5.07
N ALA A 189 -12.29 22.28 4.36
CA ALA A 189 -10.93 22.05 3.91
C ALA A 189 -10.52 23.09 2.85
N LYS A 190 -9.21 23.21 2.58
CA LYS A 190 -8.67 24.18 1.63
C LYS A 190 -7.72 23.51 0.66
N LEU A 191 -7.77 23.88 -0.63
CA LEU A 191 -6.74 23.48 -1.57
C LEU A 191 -5.48 24.32 -1.34
N ALA A 192 -4.38 23.67 -1.01
CA ALA A 192 -3.07 24.30 -0.96
C ALA A 192 -2.43 24.37 -2.37
N CYS A 193 -2.66 23.34 -3.19
CA CYS A 193 -2.32 23.36 -4.62
C CYS A 193 -3.13 22.28 -5.39
N GLY A 194 -2.99 22.30 -6.71
CA GLY A 194 -3.63 21.34 -7.59
C GLY A 194 -5.13 21.60 -7.76
N GLY A 195 -5.91 20.53 -7.83
CA GLY A 195 -7.37 20.58 -8.03
C GLY A 195 -7.92 19.37 -8.74
N HIS A 196 -9.01 19.56 -9.47
CA HIS A 196 -9.72 18.48 -10.12
C HIS A 196 -8.95 17.80 -11.26
N ALA A 197 -9.18 16.52 -11.42
CA ALA A 197 -8.72 15.75 -12.56
C ALA A 197 -9.50 16.12 -13.83
N ASN A 198 -8.82 16.11 -14.96
CA ASN A 198 -9.41 16.13 -16.29
C ASN A 198 -9.19 14.75 -16.94
N GLY A 199 -10.25 13.93 -16.97
CA GLY A 199 -10.16 12.55 -17.37
C GLY A 199 -9.26 11.73 -16.43
N ALA A 200 -8.21 11.13 -16.99
CA ALA A 200 -7.23 10.37 -16.20
C ALA A 200 -6.05 11.21 -15.70
N VAL A 201 -5.90 12.45 -16.16
CA VAL A 201 -4.79 13.32 -15.75
C VAL A 201 -5.25 14.22 -14.60
N MET A 202 -4.46 14.20 -13.51
CA MET A 202 -4.70 15.03 -12.34
C MET A 202 -3.39 15.68 -11.89
N PRO A 203 -3.37 17.00 -11.60
CA PRO A 203 -2.18 17.63 -11.05
C PRO A 203 -1.91 17.13 -9.63
N ALA A 204 -0.66 17.31 -9.16
CA ALA A 204 -0.34 17.12 -7.75
C ALA A 204 -1.27 17.97 -6.88
N THR A 205 -2.05 17.33 -6.02
CA THR A 205 -3.11 18.00 -5.28
C THR A 205 -2.92 17.81 -3.77
N ILE A 206 -2.97 18.93 -3.03
CA ILE A 206 -2.85 18.96 -1.57
C ILE A 206 -4.10 19.61 -0.99
N VAL A 207 -4.79 18.87 -0.13
CA VAL A 207 -5.97 19.35 0.61
C VAL A 207 -5.59 19.56 2.06
N ASP A 208 -5.56 20.80 2.49
CA ASP A 208 -5.22 21.20 3.87
C ASP A 208 -6.46 21.38 4.75
N HIS A 209 -6.27 21.41 6.07
CA HIS A 209 -7.33 21.50 7.08
C HIS A 209 -8.35 20.36 7.00
N VAL A 210 -7.90 19.18 6.60
CA VAL A 210 -8.75 17.98 6.59
C VAL A 210 -9.03 17.54 8.02
N LYS A 211 -10.29 17.12 8.26
CA LYS A 211 -10.78 16.73 9.58
C LYS A 211 -11.63 15.47 9.48
N MET A 212 -11.78 14.78 10.60
CA MET A 212 -12.74 13.67 10.74
C MET A 212 -14.13 14.05 10.21
N GLY A 213 -14.80 13.12 9.52
CA GLY A 213 -16.09 13.33 8.89
C GLY A 213 -16.04 13.87 7.45
N MET A 214 -14.85 14.19 6.93
CA MET A 214 -14.62 14.39 5.49
C MET A 214 -14.31 13.03 4.86
N LYS A 215 -14.90 12.69 3.71
CA LYS A 215 -14.68 11.38 3.08
C LYS A 215 -13.20 11.10 2.80
N ILE A 216 -12.48 12.13 2.34
CA ILE A 216 -11.05 12.02 2.02
C ILE A 216 -10.18 11.73 3.27
N TYR A 217 -10.70 11.93 4.49
CA TYR A 217 -10.01 11.58 5.74
C TYR A 217 -9.87 10.06 5.88
N ASP A 218 -10.91 9.30 5.55
CA ASP A 218 -10.98 7.86 5.75
C ASP A 218 -10.70 7.04 4.49
N GLU A 219 -11.19 7.50 3.31
CA GLU A 219 -11.13 6.76 2.07
C GLU A 219 -9.74 6.81 1.42
N GLU A 220 -9.21 5.67 1.01
CA GLU A 220 -8.00 5.57 0.19
C GLU A 220 -8.21 6.32 -1.13
N THR A 221 -7.31 7.27 -1.43
CA THR A 221 -7.42 8.07 -2.65
C THR A 221 -6.86 7.36 -3.87
N PHE A 222 -5.74 6.66 -3.74
CA PHE A 222 -5.07 5.95 -4.84
C PHE A 222 -4.96 6.82 -6.09
N GLY A 223 -4.44 8.03 -5.90
CA GLY A 223 -4.27 9.07 -6.92
C GLY A 223 -3.32 10.16 -6.44
N PRO A 224 -2.96 11.15 -7.30
CA PRO A 224 -1.99 12.19 -6.97
C PRO A 224 -2.59 13.28 -6.07
N ILE A 225 -3.16 12.85 -4.96
CA ILE A 225 -3.81 13.70 -3.95
C ILE A 225 -3.43 13.23 -2.56
N THR A 226 -3.07 14.17 -1.71
CA THR A 226 -2.79 13.93 -0.29
C THR A 226 -3.47 14.97 0.59
N THR A 227 -3.63 14.64 1.87
CA THR A 227 -4.30 15.48 2.84
C THR A 227 -3.35 15.95 3.92
N VAL A 228 -3.61 17.12 4.48
CA VAL A 228 -2.91 17.65 5.65
C VAL A 228 -3.89 17.78 6.81
N VAL A 229 -3.54 17.16 7.92
CA VAL A 229 -4.23 17.24 9.21
C VAL A 229 -3.28 17.92 10.19
N ARG A 230 -3.74 18.98 10.83
CA ARG A 230 -2.97 19.76 11.78
C ARG A 230 -3.24 19.28 13.20
N VAL A 231 -2.19 19.13 14.02
CA VAL A 231 -2.26 18.55 15.36
C VAL A 231 -1.43 19.34 16.37
N ASN A 232 -1.71 19.15 17.66
CA ASN A 232 -0.95 19.77 18.75
C ASN A 232 -0.20 18.70 19.56
N GLY A 233 1.05 18.47 19.18
CA GLY A 233 1.99 17.57 19.87
C GLY A 233 1.79 16.08 19.58
N ASP A 234 2.71 15.29 20.12
CA ASP A 234 2.92 13.89 19.80
C ASP A 234 1.70 13.00 20.07
N LYS A 235 0.99 13.23 21.16
CA LYS A 235 -0.17 12.41 21.55
C LYS A 235 -1.31 12.51 20.54
N GLU A 236 -1.62 13.73 20.09
CA GLU A 236 -2.65 13.94 19.09
C GLU A 236 -2.19 13.39 17.73
N ALA A 237 -0.91 13.57 17.38
CA ALA A 237 -0.34 13.02 16.16
C ALA A 237 -0.47 11.50 16.10
N VAL A 238 -0.16 10.77 17.17
CA VAL A 238 -0.34 9.32 17.28
C VAL A 238 -1.81 8.94 17.20
N ALA A 239 -2.68 9.65 17.92
CA ALA A 239 -4.11 9.36 17.89
C ALA A 239 -4.68 9.49 16.47
N ILE A 240 -4.35 10.57 15.75
CA ILE A 240 -4.78 10.78 14.37
C ILE A 240 -4.14 9.76 13.43
N ALA A 241 -2.85 9.41 13.61
CA ALA A 241 -2.18 8.41 12.77
C ALA A 241 -2.87 7.04 12.85
N ASN A 242 -3.36 6.67 14.03
CA ASN A 242 -4.04 5.40 14.28
C ASN A 242 -5.54 5.42 13.96
N ASP A 243 -6.13 6.62 13.80
CA ASP A 243 -7.55 6.80 13.45
C ASP A 243 -7.78 6.52 11.97
N THR A 244 -7.68 5.26 11.62
CA THR A 244 -7.91 4.72 10.27
C THR A 244 -8.14 3.22 10.33
N ALA A 245 -8.90 2.70 9.38
CA ALA A 245 -9.08 1.27 9.20
C ALA A 245 -7.81 0.58 8.66
N TYR A 246 -6.87 1.33 8.11
CA TYR A 246 -5.66 0.82 7.46
C TYR A 246 -4.45 0.80 8.40
N GLY A 247 -3.44 0.00 8.03
CA GLY A 247 -2.19 -0.10 8.79
C GLY A 247 -1.06 -0.73 7.97
N LEU A 248 -0.76 -0.18 6.76
CA LEU A 248 0.30 -0.74 5.90
C LEU A 248 1.65 -0.11 6.21
N SER A 249 1.82 1.17 5.92
CA SER A 249 3.06 1.91 6.09
C SER A 249 2.82 3.25 6.78
N SER A 250 3.86 3.79 7.41
CA SER A 250 3.87 5.10 8.05
C SER A 250 5.26 5.71 8.06
N ALA A 251 5.35 7.01 8.35
CA ALA A 251 6.63 7.67 8.60
C ALA A 251 6.51 8.72 9.70
N VAL A 252 7.63 8.99 10.39
CA VAL A 252 7.72 10.04 11.42
C VAL A 252 8.98 10.86 11.18
N PHE A 253 8.82 12.16 11.04
CA PHE A 253 9.90 13.12 10.93
C PHE A 253 10.10 13.88 12.23
N GLY A 254 11.32 13.86 12.76
CA GLY A 254 11.75 14.60 13.93
C GLY A 254 13.28 14.67 13.98
N ARG A 255 13.82 15.79 14.40
CA ARG A 255 15.27 15.99 14.56
C ARG A 255 15.78 15.19 15.76
N ASP A 256 15.02 15.16 16.85
CA ASP A 256 15.25 14.20 17.93
C ASP A 256 14.77 12.82 17.49
N VAL A 257 15.72 12.01 17.00
CA VAL A 257 15.46 10.64 16.49
C VAL A 257 14.90 9.74 17.60
N SER A 258 15.29 9.94 18.85
CA SER A 258 14.78 9.14 19.98
C SER A 258 13.31 9.43 20.23
N ARG A 259 12.89 10.71 20.19
CA ARG A 259 11.49 11.12 20.28
C ARG A 259 10.68 10.60 19.08
N ALA A 260 11.21 10.76 17.87
CA ALA A 260 10.56 10.28 16.66
C ALA A 260 10.35 8.76 16.70
N LEU A 261 11.33 7.98 17.19
CA LEU A 261 11.19 6.55 17.41
C LEU A 261 10.10 6.22 18.43
N GLN A 262 10.01 6.96 19.54
CA GLN A 262 8.94 6.75 20.53
C GLN A 262 7.54 7.01 19.96
N VAL A 263 7.40 7.97 19.05
CA VAL A 263 6.15 8.20 18.30
C VAL A 263 5.90 7.05 17.34
N ALA A 264 6.90 6.64 16.56
CA ALA A 264 6.80 5.56 15.58
C ALA A 264 6.36 4.22 16.21
N LEU A 265 6.87 3.89 17.40
CA LEU A 265 6.50 2.66 18.14
C LEU A 265 5.03 2.62 18.58
N GLN A 266 4.33 3.74 18.57
CA GLN A 266 2.91 3.83 18.93
C GLN A 266 1.98 3.81 17.70
N ILE A 267 2.52 3.88 16.48
CA ILE A 267 1.71 3.85 15.25
C ILE A 267 1.44 2.41 14.84
N GLU A 268 0.17 2.10 14.63
CA GLU A 268 -0.32 0.74 14.32
C GLU A 268 -0.22 0.43 12.82
N THR A 269 1.01 0.27 12.32
CA THR A 269 1.29 -0.07 10.92
C THR A 269 2.29 -1.22 10.81
N GLY A 270 2.29 -1.90 9.66
CA GLY A 270 3.24 -2.96 9.39
C GLY A 270 4.67 -2.48 9.22
N ALA A 271 4.85 -1.26 8.73
CA ALA A 271 6.13 -0.58 8.64
C ALA A 271 6.03 0.86 9.12
N CYS A 272 7.09 1.37 9.77
CA CYS A 272 7.21 2.77 10.14
C CYS A 272 8.65 3.26 9.92
N HIS A 273 8.80 4.37 9.21
CA HIS A 273 10.10 4.91 8.80
C HIS A 273 10.39 6.21 9.54
N VAL A 274 11.44 6.23 10.37
CA VAL A 274 11.90 7.47 11.03
C VAL A 274 12.79 8.25 10.06
N ASN A 275 12.41 9.49 9.76
CA ASN A 275 13.06 10.39 8.79
C ASN A 275 13.21 9.78 7.38
N GLY A 276 12.26 8.92 7.01
CA GLY A 276 12.17 8.29 5.69
C GLY A 276 10.78 8.46 5.06
N SER A 277 10.59 7.95 3.85
CA SER A 277 9.29 7.98 3.17
C SER A 277 8.41 6.80 3.58
N THR A 278 7.09 6.99 3.53
CA THR A 278 6.13 5.87 3.65
C THR A 278 6.29 4.86 2.51
N VAL A 279 6.74 5.32 1.34
CA VAL A 279 7.05 4.47 0.18
C VAL A 279 8.49 3.98 0.32
N SER A 280 8.66 2.92 1.07
CA SER A 280 9.94 2.26 1.28
C SER A 280 9.72 0.75 1.48
N ASN A 281 10.53 -0.06 0.81
CA ASN A 281 10.56 -1.51 0.98
C ASN A 281 11.97 -2.04 0.80
N GLU A 282 12.35 -2.98 1.64
CA GLU A 282 13.66 -3.62 1.64
C GLU A 282 13.48 -5.14 1.62
N ALA A 283 14.11 -5.82 0.67
CA ALA A 283 13.92 -7.26 0.45
C ALA A 283 14.23 -8.14 1.67
N GLN A 284 14.99 -7.65 2.64
CA GLN A 284 15.30 -8.34 3.90
C GLN A 284 14.33 -8.01 5.03
N ALA A 285 13.46 -7.00 4.89
CA ALA A 285 12.51 -6.59 5.92
C ALA A 285 11.14 -7.26 5.71
N PRO A 286 10.41 -7.60 6.79
CA PRO A 286 9.10 -8.24 6.70
C PRO A 286 8.04 -7.22 6.26
N TYR A 287 7.71 -7.19 4.99
CA TYR A 287 6.69 -6.30 4.42
C TYR A 287 5.27 -6.85 4.57
N GLY A 288 4.34 -6.02 5.00
CA GLY A 288 2.91 -6.35 5.07
C GLY A 288 2.15 -5.48 6.05
N GLY A 289 0.83 -5.44 5.90
CA GLY A 289 -0.07 -4.60 6.67
C GLY A 289 -0.63 -5.23 7.94
N THR A 290 -1.34 -4.41 8.70
CA THR A 290 -2.24 -4.76 9.78
C THR A 290 -3.62 -4.19 9.51
N LYS A 291 -4.62 -4.48 10.35
CA LYS A 291 -6.00 -3.98 10.18
C LYS A 291 -6.54 -4.34 8.78
N ASP A 292 -7.21 -3.41 8.14
CA ASP A 292 -7.79 -3.58 6.80
C ASP A 292 -6.77 -3.53 5.64
N SER A 293 -5.49 -3.29 5.94
CA SER A 293 -4.40 -3.43 4.96
C SER A 293 -3.98 -4.89 4.73
N GLY A 294 -4.57 -5.84 5.44
CA GLY A 294 -4.37 -7.25 5.23
C GLY A 294 -3.57 -7.95 6.30
N TYR A 295 -3.05 -9.12 5.98
CA TYR A 295 -2.27 -9.97 6.89
C TYR A 295 -1.34 -10.91 6.14
N GLY A 296 -0.37 -11.46 6.87
CA GLY A 296 0.78 -12.16 6.32
C GLY A 296 1.94 -11.20 6.08
N ARG A 297 3.10 -11.74 5.72
CA ARG A 297 4.29 -10.93 5.44
C ARG A 297 5.02 -11.45 4.22
N PHE A 298 5.36 -10.52 3.33
CA PHE A 298 6.36 -10.74 2.30
C PHE A 298 7.75 -10.41 2.82
N ASP A 299 8.74 -10.76 2.05
CA ASP A 299 10.14 -10.42 2.23
C ASP A 299 10.76 -10.93 3.54
N GLY A 300 12.06 -10.78 3.65
CA GLY A 300 12.83 -11.25 4.78
C GLY A 300 12.61 -12.74 5.09
N ARG A 301 12.81 -13.11 6.34
CA ARG A 301 12.60 -14.48 6.82
C ARG A 301 11.13 -14.85 6.97
N ALA A 302 10.27 -13.84 7.23
CA ALA A 302 8.85 -14.05 7.48
C ALA A 302 8.12 -14.71 6.30
N VAL A 303 8.56 -14.45 5.08
CA VAL A 303 7.94 -15.01 3.87
C VAL A 303 8.09 -16.54 3.77
N ILE A 304 9.11 -17.12 4.41
CA ILE A 304 9.31 -18.58 4.42
C ILE A 304 8.15 -19.25 5.16
N ASP A 305 7.75 -18.71 6.30
CA ASP A 305 6.64 -19.23 7.11
C ASP A 305 5.29 -19.11 6.36
N GLU A 306 5.19 -18.14 5.45
CA GLU A 306 4.01 -17.97 4.62
C GLU A 306 3.85 -19.07 3.56
N PHE A 307 4.94 -19.60 3.03
CA PHE A 307 4.92 -20.54 1.90
C PHE A 307 5.47 -21.93 2.22
N THR A 308 5.64 -22.25 3.52
CA THR A 308 6.02 -23.57 4.02
C THR A 308 5.06 -24.03 5.11
N GLU A 309 5.12 -25.34 5.42
CA GLU A 309 4.39 -25.94 6.53
C GLU A 309 5.37 -26.61 7.49
N LEU A 310 5.22 -26.33 8.78
CA LEU A 310 5.99 -26.99 9.80
C LEU A 310 5.51 -28.43 10.00
N LYS A 311 6.44 -29.36 10.10
CA LYS A 311 6.17 -30.77 10.41
C LYS A 311 7.03 -31.21 11.57
N TRP A 312 6.39 -31.69 12.63
CA TRP A 312 7.08 -32.32 13.73
C TRP A 312 7.23 -33.82 13.43
N ILE A 313 8.46 -34.33 13.54
CA ILE A 313 8.80 -35.75 13.38
C ILE A 313 9.51 -36.19 14.64
N THR A 314 9.01 -37.26 15.28
CA THR A 314 9.70 -37.97 16.35
C THR A 314 10.29 -39.26 15.82
N LEU A 315 11.43 -39.66 16.35
CA LEU A 315 12.05 -40.94 16.07
C LEU A 315 12.08 -41.74 17.37
N GLU A 316 11.30 -42.80 17.42
CA GLU A 316 11.22 -43.68 18.55
C GLU A 316 11.88 -45.02 18.22
N PRO A 317 12.46 -45.74 19.23
CA PRO A 317 12.95 -47.10 19.01
C PRO A 317 11.81 -48.05 18.63
N ALA A 318 12.12 -49.05 17.80
CA ALA A 318 11.13 -50.01 17.34
C ALA A 318 10.47 -50.81 18.48
N SER A 319 11.10 -50.81 19.67
CA SER A 319 10.62 -51.50 20.89
C SER A 319 9.92 -50.55 21.87
N GLN A 320 9.45 -49.38 21.43
CA GLN A 320 8.77 -48.42 22.27
C GLN A 320 7.54 -49.06 22.93
N GLN A 321 7.47 -49.02 24.28
CA GLN A 321 6.33 -49.47 25.04
C GLN A 321 5.42 -48.28 25.41
N TYR A 322 4.13 -48.48 25.23
CA TYR A 322 3.13 -47.47 25.58
C TYR A 322 2.42 -47.91 26.87
N PRO A 323 2.19 -46.99 27.81
CA PRO A 323 1.40 -47.30 29.02
C PRO A 323 -0.06 -47.47 28.61
N VAL A 324 -0.56 -48.71 28.66
CA VAL A 324 -1.96 -49.12 28.47
C VAL A 324 -2.38 -49.96 29.66
#